data_c7ac8e6e2320988568a28d059c6d2fb3
#
_entry.id   c7ac8e6e2320988568a28d059c6d2fb3
#
_cell.length_a   1.000
_cell.length_b   1.000
_cell.length_c   1.000
_cell.angle_alpha   90.00
_cell.angle_beta   90.00
_cell.angle_gamma   90.00
#
_symmetry.space_group_name_H-M   'P 1'
#
loop_
_entity.id
_entity.type
_entity.pdbx_description
1 polymer ?
#
loop_
_entity_poly.entity_id
_entity_poly.type
_entity_poly.pdbx_seq_one_letter_code
_entity_poly.pdbx_strand_id
1 'polypeptide(L)'
;MFVINDYLSKLEEFFEFRNLADKTRENYLSSLKCYLSWLQENNIMPEEATYQDIRNFLKYLKLSRKLTNQTINYYISKVRFFQLYALDKPWNSYQVPFSKSDSKLPETLTHEEAIFFIQSLDNLRDKAICALMYGSGLRISEARKLKYDDISREDNQIYISQSKSRSDRYAILPKMTLEILTEYWIQYSKPKGLLFPNKKGTNPVSSQIISLHLNKHAVNIGWNHNVSAHMFRHSFALNLYNNGADLLTIQKLLGHKSITSTTIYVRLSNINQLNITSPMDWC
;
A
#
# COMPACT_ATOMS: atom_id res chain seq x y z
N MET A 1 34.90 -17.11 -1.61
CA MET A 1 33.46 -16.93 -1.79
C MET A 1 32.85 -16.65 -0.43
N PHE A 2 32.14 -15.55 -0.24
CA PHE A 2 31.52 -15.19 1.05
C PHE A 2 30.14 -15.84 1.23
N VAL A 3 29.70 -16.00 2.47
CA VAL A 3 28.36 -16.54 2.80
C VAL A 3 27.39 -15.40 2.98
N ILE A 4 26.38 -15.32 2.11
CA ILE A 4 25.40 -14.21 2.10
C ILE A 4 24.68 -14.08 3.46
N ASN A 5 24.33 -15.20 4.09
CA ASN A 5 23.60 -15.19 5.36
C ASN A 5 24.41 -14.55 6.49
N ASP A 6 25.75 -14.66 6.48
CA ASP A 6 26.60 -14.04 7.51
C ASP A 6 26.52 -12.52 7.47
N TYR A 7 26.35 -11.94 6.28
CA TYR A 7 26.14 -10.50 6.12
C TYR A 7 24.72 -10.07 6.47
N LEU A 8 23.74 -10.90 6.18
CA LEU A 8 22.33 -10.56 6.49
C LEU A 8 22.07 -10.66 8.00
N SER A 9 22.70 -11.61 8.69
CA SER A 9 22.58 -11.76 10.15
C SER A 9 23.09 -10.54 10.92
N LYS A 10 24.12 -9.84 10.41
CA LYS A 10 24.62 -8.59 11.02
C LYS A 10 23.55 -7.49 11.12
N LEU A 11 22.48 -7.59 10.36
CA LEU A 11 21.39 -6.60 10.36
C LEU A 11 20.26 -6.91 11.34
N GLU A 12 20.21 -8.12 11.90
CA GLU A 12 19.09 -8.53 12.77
C GLU A 12 19.02 -7.66 14.04
N GLU A 13 20.15 -7.38 14.70
CA GLU A 13 20.22 -6.50 15.85
C GLU A 13 19.65 -5.10 15.53
N PHE A 14 20.03 -4.53 14.37
CA PHE A 14 19.52 -3.23 13.94
C PHE A 14 18.04 -3.25 13.60
N PHE A 15 17.54 -4.36 13.06
CA PHE A 15 16.10 -4.53 12.80
C PHE A 15 15.31 -4.57 14.11
N GLU A 16 15.83 -5.24 15.13
CA GLU A 16 15.23 -5.31 16.48
C GLU A 16 15.27 -3.94 17.15
N PHE A 17 16.45 -3.32 17.21
CA PHE A 17 16.64 -1.98 17.79
C PHE A 17 15.70 -0.94 17.16
N ARG A 18 15.52 -0.98 15.84
CA ARG A 18 14.58 -0.08 15.13
C ARG A 18 13.13 -0.55 15.15
N ASN A 19 12.84 -1.66 15.80
CA ASN A 19 11.50 -2.26 15.89
C ASN A 19 10.81 -2.36 14.52
N LEU A 20 11.53 -2.82 13.50
CA LEU A 20 10.99 -2.95 12.16
C LEU A 20 9.95 -4.06 12.11
N ALA A 21 8.85 -3.82 11.39
CA ALA A 21 7.84 -4.83 11.14
C ALA A 21 8.42 -5.98 10.29
N ASP A 22 7.96 -7.22 10.53
CA ASP A 22 8.46 -8.44 9.87
C ASP A 22 8.48 -8.30 8.34
N LYS A 23 7.40 -7.77 7.76
CA LYS A 23 7.34 -7.53 6.31
C LYS A 23 8.38 -6.53 5.81
N THR A 24 8.76 -5.56 6.64
CA THR A 24 9.85 -4.61 6.31
C THR A 24 11.20 -5.33 6.38
N ARG A 25 11.43 -6.15 7.39
CA ARG A 25 12.65 -6.99 7.52
C ARG A 25 12.79 -7.91 6.30
N GLU A 26 11.77 -8.67 5.95
CA GLU A 26 11.74 -9.52 4.75
C GLU A 26 12.11 -8.76 3.49
N ASN A 27 11.55 -7.56 3.31
CA ASN A 27 11.84 -6.71 2.16
C ASN A 27 13.31 -6.23 2.13
N TYR A 28 13.90 -5.91 3.30
CA TYR A 28 15.32 -5.57 3.38
C TYR A 28 16.17 -6.78 3.00
N LEU A 29 15.93 -7.93 3.63
CA LEU A 29 16.67 -9.16 3.40
C LEU A 29 16.59 -9.61 1.94
N SER A 30 15.41 -9.61 1.35
CA SER A 30 15.21 -9.98 -0.06
C SER A 30 15.98 -9.08 -1.02
N SER A 31 15.94 -7.76 -0.80
CA SER A 31 16.64 -6.80 -1.66
C SER A 31 18.16 -6.92 -1.50
N LEU A 32 18.64 -7.09 -0.27
CA LEU A 32 20.06 -7.25 0.01
C LEU A 32 20.59 -8.59 -0.47
N LYS A 33 19.81 -9.65 -0.37
CA LYS A 33 20.16 -10.94 -0.98
C LYS A 33 20.41 -10.80 -2.48
N CYS A 34 19.55 -10.05 -3.19
CA CYS A 34 19.75 -9.77 -4.62
C CYS A 34 21.06 -9.00 -4.88
N TYR A 35 21.39 -8.00 -4.06
CA TYR A 35 22.63 -7.24 -4.19
C TYR A 35 23.86 -8.11 -3.90
N LEU A 36 23.86 -8.85 -2.81
CA LEU A 36 24.96 -9.72 -2.41
C LEU A 36 25.18 -10.87 -3.40
N SER A 37 24.11 -11.45 -3.96
CA SER A 37 24.22 -12.44 -5.04
C SER A 37 24.88 -11.84 -6.27
N TRP A 38 24.51 -10.62 -6.65
CA TRP A 38 25.15 -9.93 -7.79
C TRP A 38 26.63 -9.65 -7.54
N LEU A 39 27.03 -9.23 -6.33
CA LEU A 39 28.45 -9.07 -5.95
C LEU A 39 29.19 -10.40 -6.07
N GLN A 40 28.60 -11.49 -5.60
CA GLN A 40 29.19 -12.83 -5.62
C GLN A 40 29.39 -13.32 -7.09
N GLU A 41 28.42 -13.10 -7.95
CA GLU A 41 28.50 -13.40 -9.39
C GLU A 41 29.62 -12.62 -10.11
N ASN A 42 29.96 -11.42 -9.59
CA ASN A 42 31.02 -10.58 -10.14
C ASN A 42 32.35 -10.73 -9.38
N ASN A 43 32.47 -11.71 -8.46
CA ASN A 43 33.65 -11.97 -7.63
C ASN A 43 34.10 -10.75 -6.79
N ILE A 44 33.17 -9.95 -6.31
CA ILE A 44 33.43 -8.76 -5.48
C ILE A 44 33.07 -9.08 -4.04
N MET A 45 34.03 -8.87 -3.12
CA MET A 45 33.74 -8.95 -1.68
C MET A 45 32.93 -7.73 -1.23
N PRO A 46 31.92 -7.89 -0.36
CA PRO A 46 31.09 -6.77 0.10
C PRO A 46 31.91 -5.62 0.72
N GLU A 47 32.97 -5.92 1.43
CA GLU A 47 33.89 -4.94 2.03
C GLU A 47 34.72 -4.18 0.96
N GLU A 48 34.97 -4.76 -0.19
CA GLU A 48 35.76 -4.17 -1.26
C GLU A 48 34.90 -3.43 -2.29
N ALA A 49 33.56 -3.64 -2.23
CA ALA A 49 32.63 -3.03 -3.17
C ALA A 49 32.74 -1.49 -3.15
N THR A 50 33.02 -0.94 -4.31
CA THR A 50 33.14 0.50 -4.56
C THR A 50 31.80 1.12 -4.92
N TYR A 51 31.70 2.45 -4.90
CA TYR A 51 30.52 3.15 -5.42
C TYR A 51 30.31 2.89 -6.94
N GLN A 52 31.37 2.56 -7.67
CA GLN A 52 31.24 2.16 -9.07
C GLN A 52 30.52 0.82 -9.20
N ASP A 53 30.82 -0.13 -8.33
CA ASP A 53 30.16 -1.45 -8.31
C ASP A 53 28.69 -1.32 -7.94
N ILE A 54 28.37 -0.46 -6.97
CA ILE A 54 26.97 -0.15 -6.64
C ILE A 54 26.25 0.44 -7.86
N ARG A 55 26.87 1.39 -8.60
CA ARG A 55 26.28 1.94 -9.83
C ARG A 55 26.11 0.88 -10.92
N ASN A 56 27.05 -0.05 -11.04
CA ASN A 56 26.95 -1.16 -12.00
C ASN A 56 25.79 -2.10 -11.63
N PHE A 57 25.61 -2.42 -10.35
CA PHE A 57 24.47 -3.16 -9.88
C PHE A 57 23.13 -2.44 -10.21
N LEU A 58 23.04 -1.14 -9.94
CA LEU A 58 21.82 -0.36 -10.28
C LEU A 58 21.56 -0.31 -11.79
N LYS A 59 22.61 -0.24 -12.62
CA LYS A 59 22.51 -0.38 -14.09
C LYS A 59 21.98 -1.76 -14.48
N TYR A 60 22.48 -2.83 -13.88
CA TYR A 60 21.97 -4.17 -14.08
C TYR A 60 20.47 -4.27 -13.75
N LEU A 61 20.05 -3.72 -12.61
CA LEU A 61 18.62 -3.68 -12.25
C LEU A 61 17.78 -2.92 -13.27
N LYS A 62 18.30 -1.81 -13.79
CA LYS A 62 17.61 -0.96 -14.77
C LYS A 62 17.54 -1.58 -16.16
N LEU A 63 18.65 -2.07 -16.67
CA LEU A 63 18.78 -2.50 -18.05
C LEU A 63 18.39 -3.97 -18.23
N SER A 64 18.92 -4.86 -17.39
CA SER A 64 18.68 -6.30 -17.51
C SER A 64 17.38 -6.73 -16.86
N ARG A 65 17.02 -6.15 -15.69
CA ARG A 65 15.77 -6.48 -14.97
C ARG A 65 14.62 -5.51 -15.26
N LYS A 66 14.86 -4.46 -16.04
CA LYS A 66 13.86 -3.45 -16.47
C LYS A 66 13.05 -2.85 -15.33
N LEU A 67 13.68 -2.66 -14.15
CA LEU A 67 13.01 -2.10 -12.98
C LEU A 67 12.81 -0.60 -13.12
N THR A 68 11.72 -0.09 -12.52
CA THR A 68 11.40 1.35 -12.51
C THR A 68 12.38 2.13 -11.63
N ASN A 69 12.53 3.44 -11.88
CA ASN A 69 13.36 4.33 -11.07
C ASN A 69 12.94 4.32 -9.58
N GLN A 70 11.65 4.20 -9.31
CA GLN A 70 11.14 4.08 -7.94
C GLN A 70 11.64 2.81 -7.24
N THR A 71 11.63 1.69 -7.95
CA THR A 71 12.16 0.41 -7.43
C THR A 71 13.68 0.50 -7.25
N ILE A 72 14.40 1.14 -8.16
CA ILE A 72 15.85 1.37 -8.03
C ILE A 72 16.16 2.21 -6.80
N ASN A 73 15.42 3.29 -6.56
CA ASN A 73 15.56 4.11 -5.35
C ASN A 73 15.32 3.30 -4.07
N TYR A 74 14.40 2.35 -4.14
CA TYR A 74 14.20 1.40 -3.05
C TYR A 74 15.44 0.54 -2.80
N TYR A 75 16.10 0.01 -3.83
CA TYR A 75 17.37 -0.71 -3.70
C TYR A 75 18.50 0.17 -3.17
N ILE A 76 18.64 1.41 -3.65
CA ILE A 76 19.62 2.38 -3.13
C ILE A 76 19.48 2.54 -1.63
N SER A 77 18.26 2.70 -1.12
CA SER A 77 17.99 2.84 0.32
C SER A 77 18.43 1.60 1.12
N LYS A 78 18.28 0.39 0.55
CA LYS A 78 18.68 -0.86 1.22
C LYS A 78 20.17 -1.08 1.18
N VAL A 79 20.82 -0.84 0.04
CA VAL A 79 22.29 -0.91 -0.09
C VAL A 79 22.96 0.12 0.83
N ARG A 80 22.42 1.35 0.89
CA ARG A 80 22.88 2.35 1.86
C ARG A 80 22.78 1.86 3.29
N PHE A 81 21.65 1.28 3.68
CA PHE A 81 21.45 0.71 5.02
C PHE A 81 22.48 -0.39 5.31
N PHE A 82 22.70 -1.27 4.35
CA PHE A 82 23.67 -2.34 4.47
C PHE A 82 25.09 -1.80 4.66
N GLN A 83 25.52 -0.82 3.86
CA GLN A 83 26.84 -0.21 4.00
C GLN A 83 27.05 0.42 5.39
N LEU A 84 26.04 1.17 5.87
CA LEU A 84 26.14 1.87 7.15
C LEU A 84 26.14 0.93 8.36
N TYR A 85 25.34 -0.15 8.33
CA TYR A 85 25.07 -0.94 9.53
C TYR A 85 25.65 -2.36 9.52
N ALA A 86 25.93 -2.93 8.35
CA ALA A 86 26.55 -4.25 8.26
C ALA A 86 28.04 -4.18 7.98
N LEU A 87 28.51 -3.14 7.27
CA LEU A 87 29.90 -2.97 6.88
C LEU A 87 30.60 -1.83 7.62
N ASP A 88 29.88 -1.03 8.42
CA ASP A 88 30.38 0.16 9.12
C ASP A 88 31.10 1.14 8.18
N LYS A 89 30.54 1.34 6.97
CA LYS A 89 31.10 2.22 5.95
C LYS A 89 30.26 3.48 5.78
N PRO A 90 30.89 4.66 5.64
CA PRO A 90 30.17 5.89 5.37
C PRO A 90 29.47 5.83 4.01
N TRP A 91 28.34 6.53 3.90
CA TRP A 91 27.59 6.65 2.63
C TRP A 91 27.72 8.05 2.04
N ASN A 92 28.11 8.11 0.76
CA ASN A 92 28.14 9.36 0.02
C ASN A 92 26.99 9.41 -1.00
N SER A 93 25.97 10.24 -0.71
CA SER A 93 24.78 10.39 -1.56
C SER A 93 25.06 11.04 -2.91
N TYR A 94 26.17 11.76 -3.07
CA TYR A 94 26.59 12.32 -4.37
C TYR A 94 27.10 11.25 -5.31
N GLN A 95 27.73 10.20 -4.77
CA GLN A 95 28.22 9.08 -5.57
C GLN A 95 27.11 8.16 -6.08
N VAL A 96 26.01 8.04 -5.32
CA VAL A 96 24.84 7.23 -5.68
C VAL A 96 23.57 8.04 -5.38
N PRO A 97 23.23 9.01 -6.24
CA PRO A 97 22.04 9.83 -6.07
C PRO A 97 20.79 9.02 -6.38
N PHE A 98 19.67 9.41 -5.75
CA PHE A 98 18.36 8.88 -6.13
C PHE A 98 18.00 9.30 -7.55
N SER A 99 17.47 8.37 -8.33
CA SER A 99 16.92 8.66 -9.65
C SER A 99 15.64 9.48 -9.53
N LYS A 100 15.47 10.48 -10.39
CA LYS A 100 14.16 11.16 -10.52
C LYS A 100 13.12 10.10 -10.88
N SER A 101 12.08 10.01 -10.07
CA SER A 101 10.93 9.16 -10.35
C SER A 101 9.75 10.03 -10.67
N ASP A 102 9.15 9.82 -11.82
CA ASP A 102 7.86 10.45 -12.13
C ASP A 102 6.82 9.82 -11.21
N SER A 103 6.25 10.61 -10.32
CA SER A 103 5.12 10.18 -9.52
C SER A 103 3.89 10.12 -10.45
N LYS A 104 3.62 8.94 -11.01
CA LYS A 104 2.33 8.74 -11.69
C LYS A 104 1.22 9.01 -10.68
N LEU A 105 0.23 9.77 -11.12
CA LEU A 105 -0.98 9.92 -10.32
C LEU A 105 -1.65 8.56 -10.18
N PRO A 106 -2.19 8.22 -9.00
CA PRO A 106 -2.90 6.98 -8.84
C PRO A 106 -4.15 6.95 -9.72
N GLU A 107 -4.42 5.79 -10.27
CA GLU A 107 -5.67 5.54 -10.96
C GLU A 107 -6.83 5.52 -9.96
N THR A 108 -7.95 6.11 -10.36
CA THR A 108 -9.17 6.22 -9.54
C THR A 108 -10.38 5.84 -10.38
N LEU A 109 -11.44 5.45 -9.70
CA LEU A 109 -12.76 5.18 -10.28
C LEU A 109 -13.67 6.37 -10.00
N THR A 110 -14.58 6.67 -10.92
CA THR A 110 -15.70 7.56 -10.61
C THR A 110 -16.61 6.92 -9.57
N HIS A 111 -17.58 7.68 -9.04
CA HIS A 111 -18.55 7.13 -8.11
C HIS A 111 -19.34 5.98 -8.74
N GLU A 112 -19.82 6.20 -9.94
CA GLU A 112 -20.63 5.25 -10.70
C GLU A 112 -19.86 3.98 -11.02
N GLU A 113 -18.61 4.11 -11.47
CA GLU A 113 -17.72 2.97 -11.75
C GLU A 113 -17.45 2.15 -10.49
N ALA A 114 -17.17 2.81 -9.36
CA ALA A 114 -16.91 2.13 -8.09
C ALA A 114 -18.13 1.36 -7.59
N ILE A 115 -19.32 1.98 -7.63
CA ILE A 115 -20.57 1.32 -7.22
C ILE A 115 -20.91 0.18 -8.17
N PHE A 116 -20.85 0.39 -9.50
CA PHE A 116 -21.08 -0.64 -10.49
C PHE A 116 -20.17 -1.86 -10.27
N PHE A 117 -18.86 -1.62 -10.11
CA PHE A 117 -17.90 -2.69 -9.90
C PHE A 117 -18.21 -3.48 -8.61
N ILE A 118 -18.49 -2.78 -7.50
CA ILE A 118 -18.81 -3.43 -6.23
C ILE A 118 -20.09 -4.26 -6.34
N GLN A 119 -21.13 -3.72 -6.95
CA GLN A 119 -22.41 -4.39 -7.08
C GLN A 119 -22.35 -5.61 -8.00
N SER A 120 -21.54 -5.56 -9.07
CA SER A 120 -21.38 -6.65 -10.03
C SER A 120 -20.50 -7.80 -9.55
N LEU A 121 -19.81 -7.67 -8.40
CA LEU A 121 -19.01 -8.76 -7.84
C LEU A 121 -19.89 -9.92 -7.33
N ASP A 122 -19.69 -11.11 -7.89
CA ASP A 122 -20.38 -12.34 -7.46
C ASP A 122 -19.91 -12.85 -6.09
N ASN A 123 -18.61 -12.65 -5.80
CA ASN A 123 -18.02 -13.11 -4.55
C ASN A 123 -18.30 -12.10 -3.43
N LEU A 124 -19.22 -12.43 -2.52
CA LEU A 124 -19.63 -11.55 -1.42
C LEU A 124 -18.51 -11.12 -0.49
N ARG A 125 -17.49 -11.96 -0.26
CA ARG A 125 -16.32 -11.57 0.53
C ARG A 125 -15.57 -10.43 -0.15
N ASP A 126 -15.30 -10.56 -1.44
CA ASP A 126 -14.53 -9.57 -2.19
C ASP A 126 -15.37 -8.30 -2.38
N LYS A 127 -16.68 -8.43 -2.56
CA LYS A 127 -17.66 -7.34 -2.56
C LYS A 127 -17.65 -6.57 -1.24
N ALA A 128 -17.70 -7.26 -0.10
CA ALA A 128 -17.66 -6.64 1.22
C ALA A 128 -16.31 -5.92 1.49
N ILE A 129 -15.19 -6.51 1.07
CA ILE A 129 -13.87 -5.88 1.18
C ILE A 129 -13.80 -4.60 0.33
N CYS A 130 -14.27 -4.63 -0.92
CA CYS A 130 -14.31 -3.45 -1.78
C CYS A 130 -15.24 -2.37 -1.23
N ALA A 131 -16.40 -2.75 -0.68
CA ALA A 131 -17.32 -1.82 -0.03
C ALA A 131 -16.69 -1.13 1.19
N LEU A 132 -15.89 -1.84 2.01
CA LEU A 132 -15.12 -1.25 3.10
C LEU A 132 -14.05 -0.29 2.60
N MET A 133 -13.37 -0.63 1.50
CA MET A 133 -12.30 0.22 0.95
C MET A 133 -12.84 1.49 0.31
N TYR A 134 -13.97 1.39 -0.41
CA TYR A 134 -14.61 2.53 -1.05
C TYR A 134 -15.51 3.32 -0.10
N GLY A 135 -16.32 2.65 0.72
CA GLY A 135 -17.27 3.32 1.61
C GLY A 135 -16.63 3.90 2.88
N SER A 136 -15.57 3.25 3.40
CA SER A 136 -14.94 3.62 4.67
C SER A 136 -13.48 4.03 4.54
N GLY A 137 -12.92 3.99 3.32
CA GLY A 137 -11.54 4.37 3.05
C GLY A 137 -10.48 3.46 3.68
N LEU A 138 -10.80 2.20 3.99
CA LEU A 138 -9.84 1.29 4.61
C LEU A 138 -8.73 0.89 3.62
N ARG A 139 -7.52 0.63 4.17
CA ARG A 139 -6.49 -0.08 3.39
C ARG A 139 -6.88 -1.55 3.26
N ILE A 140 -6.46 -2.20 2.18
CA ILE A 140 -6.69 -3.66 2.02
C ILE A 140 -6.16 -4.46 3.23
N SER A 141 -5.02 -4.04 3.80
CA SER A 141 -4.46 -4.69 4.99
C SER A 141 -5.29 -4.49 6.26
N GLU A 142 -6.04 -3.40 6.35
CA GLU A 142 -6.97 -3.10 7.44
C GLU A 142 -8.27 -3.88 7.21
N ALA A 143 -8.89 -3.75 6.04
CA ALA A 143 -10.15 -4.40 5.70
C ALA A 143 -10.08 -5.93 5.92
N ARG A 144 -9.05 -6.60 5.38
CA ARG A 144 -8.93 -8.06 5.49
C ARG A 144 -8.65 -8.57 6.92
N LYS A 145 -8.15 -7.72 7.83
CA LYS A 145 -7.87 -8.05 9.24
C LYS A 145 -9.00 -7.67 10.18
N LEU A 146 -10.06 -7.07 9.66
CA LEU A 146 -11.19 -6.61 10.45
C LEU A 146 -11.84 -7.76 11.20
N LYS A 147 -12.19 -7.51 12.46
CA LYS A 147 -12.90 -8.45 13.31
C LYS A 147 -14.37 -8.03 13.44
N TYR A 148 -15.20 -8.95 13.87
CA TYR A 148 -16.62 -8.67 14.12
C TYR A 148 -16.79 -7.54 15.14
N ASP A 149 -16.02 -7.57 16.23
CA ASP A 149 -16.10 -6.62 17.34
C ASP A 149 -15.56 -5.22 16.99
N ASP A 150 -14.88 -5.08 15.84
CA ASP A 150 -14.42 -3.77 15.37
C ASP A 150 -15.54 -2.93 14.74
N ILE A 151 -16.75 -3.51 14.56
CA ILE A 151 -17.87 -2.85 13.89
C ILE A 151 -18.92 -2.41 14.92
N SER A 152 -19.04 -1.10 15.13
CA SER A 152 -20.17 -0.51 15.87
C SER A 152 -21.30 -0.17 14.91
N ARG A 153 -22.41 -0.93 15.00
CA ARG A 153 -23.62 -0.67 14.21
C ARG A 153 -24.41 0.52 14.75
N GLU A 154 -24.36 0.72 16.07
CA GLU A 154 -25.06 1.81 16.76
C GLU A 154 -24.45 3.16 16.40
N ASP A 155 -23.11 3.25 16.40
CA ASP A 155 -22.40 4.49 16.10
C ASP A 155 -22.10 4.68 14.60
N ASN A 156 -22.42 3.70 13.75
CA ASN A 156 -22.04 3.68 12.33
C ASN A 156 -20.54 3.89 12.13
N GLN A 157 -19.71 3.21 12.90
CA GLN A 157 -18.27 3.35 12.91
C GLN A 157 -17.55 2.01 12.85
N ILE A 158 -16.32 2.05 12.36
CA ILE A 158 -15.39 0.91 12.34
C ILE A 158 -14.16 1.32 13.13
N TYR A 159 -13.83 0.57 14.17
CA TYR A 159 -12.58 0.72 14.89
C TYR A 159 -11.43 0.07 14.12
N ILE A 160 -10.39 0.84 13.86
CA ILE A 160 -9.19 0.38 13.14
C ILE A 160 -8.02 0.39 14.12
N SER A 161 -7.72 -0.78 14.69
CA SER A 161 -6.51 -0.93 15.48
C SER A 161 -5.30 -1.04 14.56
N GLN A 162 -4.25 -0.29 14.86
CA GLN A 162 -3.03 -0.29 14.05
C GLN A 162 -1.84 -0.82 14.84
N SER A 163 -1.14 -1.80 14.28
CA SER A 163 0.07 -2.33 14.88
C SER A 163 1.21 -1.30 14.88
N LYS A 164 1.86 -1.17 16.01
CA LYS A 164 3.21 -0.67 16.34
C LYS A 164 3.69 0.74 15.94
N SER A 165 3.01 1.50 15.08
CA SER A 165 3.56 2.84 14.74
C SER A 165 2.54 3.86 14.23
N ARG A 166 1.27 3.55 14.27
CA ARG A 166 0.17 4.44 13.83
C ARG A 166 -0.87 4.50 14.94
N SER A 167 -1.50 5.66 15.11
CA SER A 167 -2.60 5.82 16.05
C SER A 167 -3.83 5.04 15.58
N ASP A 168 -4.53 4.42 16.51
CA ASP A 168 -5.85 3.85 16.27
C ASP A 168 -6.80 4.95 15.79
N ARG A 169 -7.76 4.58 14.97
CA ARG A 169 -8.76 5.52 14.45
C ARG A 169 -10.10 4.86 14.25
N TYR A 170 -11.10 5.70 14.17
CA TYR A 170 -12.43 5.31 13.69
C TYR A 170 -12.58 5.69 12.22
N ALA A 171 -13.20 4.80 11.44
CA ALA A 171 -13.65 5.05 10.08
C ALA A 171 -15.19 5.08 10.05
N ILE A 172 -15.76 5.79 9.09
CA ILE A 172 -17.21 5.82 8.86
C ILE A 172 -17.69 4.44 8.36
N LEU A 173 -18.87 4.04 8.74
CA LEU A 173 -19.54 2.83 8.25
C LEU A 173 -20.83 3.22 7.52
N PRO A 174 -20.80 3.39 6.18
CA PRO A 174 -22.01 3.71 5.42
C PRO A 174 -23.04 2.58 5.51
N LYS A 175 -24.32 2.95 5.44
CA LYS A 175 -25.43 2.00 5.51
C LYS A 175 -25.32 0.90 4.45
N MET A 176 -25.07 1.25 3.20
CA MET A 176 -24.87 0.27 2.11
C MET A 176 -23.69 -0.69 2.40
N THR A 177 -22.59 -0.18 2.97
CA THR A 177 -21.46 -1.04 3.37
C THR A 177 -21.87 -2.01 4.47
N LEU A 178 -22.63 -1.56 5.47
CA LEU A 178 -23.14 -2.40 6.53
C LEU A 178 -24.11 -3.47 6.02
N GLU A 179 -24.96 -3.15 5.07
CA GLU A 179 -25.88 -4.10 4.41
C GLU A 179 -25.10 -5.22 3.72
N ILE A 180 -24.11 -4.87 2.90
CA ILE A 180 -23.23 -5.85 2.21
C ILE A 180 -22.47 -6.71 3.24
N LEU A 181 -21.93 -6.10 4.29
CA LEU A 181 -21.24 -6.84 5.37
C LEU A 181 -22.17 -7.79 6.10
N THR A 182 -23.42 -7.39 6.33
CA THR A 182 -24.42 -8.21 6.99
C THR A 182 -24.81 -9.41 6.13
N GLU A 183 -25.03 -9.21 4.84
CA GLU A 183 -25.29 -10.27 3.88
C GLU A 183 -24.12 -11.28 3.85
N TYR A 184 -22.90 -10.78 3.71
CA TYR A 184 -21.68 -11.61 3.79
C TYR A 184 -21.62 -12.39 5.10
N TRP A 185 -21.79 -11.73 6.24
CA TRP A 185 -21.68 -12.35 7.56
C TRP A 185 -22.71 -13.48 7.77
N ILE A 186 -23.95 -13.27 7.31
CA ILE A 186 -25.00 -14.30 7.38
C ILE A 186 -24.64 -15.49 6.51
N GLN A 187 -24.22 -15.27 5.27
CA GLN A 187 -23.90 -16.33 4.30
C GLN A 187 -22.67 -17.14 4.72
N TYR A 188 -21.71 -16.52 5.39
CA TYR A 188 -20.47 -17.18 5.83
C TYR A 188 -20.53 -17.65 7.29
N SER A 189 -21.71 -18.09 7.74
CA SER A 189 -21.93 -18.73 9.05
C SER A 189 -21.57 -17.88 10.26
N LYS A 190 -21.73 -16.58 10.15
CA LYS A 190 -21.62 -15.61 11.25
C LYS A 190 -20.29 -15.67 12.03
N PRO A 191 -19.13 -15.46 11.37
CA PRO A 191 -17.84 -15.52 12.03
C PRO A 191 -17.76 -14.52 13.19
N LYS A 192 -17.31 -14.98 14.38
CA LYS A 192 -17.18 -14.16 15.59
C LYS A 192 -15.78 -13.55 15.78
N GLY A 193 -14.80 -14.00 14.98
CA GLY A 193 -13.43 -13.48 15.02
C GLY A 193 -13.12 -12.62 13.82
N LEU A 194 -12.13 -13.05 13.01
CA LEU A 194 -11.85 -12.41 11.73
C LEU A 194 -13.06 -12.47 10.81
N LEU A 195 -13.44 -11.33 10.25
CA LEU A 195 -14.54 -11.29 9.29
C LEU A 195 -14.17 -11.99 7.98
N PHE A 196 -12.93 -11.85 7.54
CA PHE A 196 -12.44 -12.38 6.26
C PHE A 196 -11.31 -13.38 6.45
N PRO A 197 -11.59 -14.55 7.06
CA PRO A 197 -10.58 -15.58 7.26
C PRO A 197 -10.16 -16.25 5.95
N ASN A 198 -8.97 -16.84 5.96
CA ASN A 198 -8.52 -17.76 4.92
C ASN A 198 -9.31 -19.09 4.99
N LYS A 199 -9.08 -19.99 4.04
CA LYS A 199 -9.75 -21.31 4.03
C LYS A 199 -9.53 -22.16 5.31
N LYS A 200 -8.42 -21.91 6.05
CA LYS A 200 -8.12 -22.61 7.31
C LYS A 200 -8.74 -21.92 8.54
N GLY A 201 -9.34 -20.75 8.39
CA GLY A 201 -9.93 -19.98 9.49
C GLY A 201 -8.93 -19.27 10.41
N THR A 202 -7.63 -19.46 10.24
CA THR A 202 -6.59 -19.04 11.18
C THR A 202 -6.02 -17.66 10.91
N ASN A 203 -5.97 -17.25 9.65
CA ASN A 203 -5.36 -16.00 9.21
C ASN A 203 -6.30 -15.23 8.28
N PRO A 204 -6.10 -13.92 8.12
CA PRO A 204 -6.85 -13.14 7.14
C PRO A 204 -6.60 -13.67 5.71
N VAL A 205 -7.62 -13.55 4.85
CA VAL A 205 -7.49 -13.83 3.42
C VAL A 205 -6.29 -13.08 2.82
N SER A 206 -5.59 -13.72 1.87
CA SER A 206 -4.42 -13.12 1.22
C SER A 206 -4.82 -11.93 0.33
N SER A 207 -4.07 -10.83 0.40
CA SER A 207 -4.27 -9.68 -0.50
C SER A 207 -4.02 -10.03 -1.97
N GLN A 208 -3.14 -10.98 -2.25
CA GLN A 208 -2.87 -11.45 -3.61
C GLN A 208 -4.09 -12.17 -4.22
N ILE A 209 -4.80 -12.97 -3.42
CA ILE A 209 -6.02 -13.64 -3.86
C ILE A 209 -7.10 -12.61 -4.18
N ILE A 210 -7.28 -11.60 -3.32
CA ILE A 210 -8.22 -10.50 -3.57
C ILE A 210 -7.86 -9.79 -4.87
N SER A 211 -6.61 -9.37 -5.04
CA SER A 211 -6.16 -8.68 -6.26
C SER A 211 -6.38 -9.52 -7.52
N LEU A 212 -6.12 -10.83 -7.46
CA LEU A 212 -6.38 -11.74 -8.56
C LEU A 212 -7.86 -11.79 -8.93
N HIS A 213 -8.74 -11.87 -7.94
CA HIS A 213 -10.20 -11.91 -8.17
C HIS A 213 -10.70 -10.59 -8.74
N LEU A 214 -10.23 -9.44 -8.24
CA LEU A 214 -10.64 -8.12 -8.75
C LEU A 214 -10.23 -7.96 -10.23
N ASN A 215 -9.00 -8.35 -10.59
CA ASN A 215 -8.56 -8.26 -11.98
C ASN A 215 -9.33 -9.23 -12.90
N LYS A 216 -9.60 -10.45 -12.42
CA LYS A 216 -10.44 -11.40 -13.17
C LYS A 216 -11.85 -10.85 -13.39
N HIS A 217 -12.44 -10.24 -12.36
CA HIS A 217 -13.77 -9.64 -12.47
C HIS A 217 -13.76 -8.44 -13.42
N ALA A 218 -12.75 -7.56 -13.37
CA ALA A 218 -12.60 -6.45 -14.31
C ALA A 218 -12.63 -6.93 -15.77
N VAL A 219 -11.88 -7.98 -16.09
CA VAL A 219 -11.91 -8.60 -17.43
C VAL A 219 -13.30 -9.14 -17.77
N ASN A 220 -13.97 -9.82 -16.84
CA ASN A 220 -15.30 -10.40 -17.06
C ASN A 220 -16.37 -9.34 -17.38
N ILE A 221 -16.25 -8.13 -16.80
CA ILE A 221 -17.17 -7.00 -17.08
C ILE A 221 -16.70 -6.11 -18.25
N GLY A 222 -15.67 -6.54 -18.97
CA GLY A 222 -15.18 -5.85 -20.18
C GLY A 222 -14.25 -4.66 -19.92
N TRP A 223 -13.68 -4.53 -18.71
CA TRP A 223 -12.72 -3.47 -18.44
C TRP A 223 -11.32 -3.83 -18.95
N ASN A 224 -10.70 -2.90 -19.69
CA ASN A 224 -9.39 -3.09 -20.31
C ASN A 224 -8.20 -2.65 -19.45
N HIS A 225 -8.43 -2.39 -18.16
CA HIS A 225 -7.41 -1.96 -17.22
C HIS A 225 -7.45 -2.79 -15.94
N ASN A 226 -6.30 -2.86 -15.26
CA ASN A 226 -6.20 -3.57 -14.00
C ASN A 226 -6.90 -2.80 -12.88
N VAL A 227 -7.65 -3.52 -12.06
CA VAL A 227 -8.29 -2.95 -10.86
C VAL A 227 -7.52 -3.36 -9.63
N SER A 228 -6.92 -2.40 -8.96
CA SER A 228 -6.24 -2.60 -7.70
C SER A 228 -7.13 -2.25 -6.51
N ALA A 229 -6.96 -2.97 -5.42
CA ALA A 229 -7.68 -2.64 -4.19
C ALA A 229 -7.45 -1.19 -3.72
N HIS A 230 -6.25 -0.63 -3.96
CA HIS A 230 -5.96 0.76 -3.60
C HIS A 230 -6.74 1.80 -4.42
N MET A 231 -7.18 1.45 -5.64
CA MET A 231 -8.04 2.34 -6.43
C MET A 231 -9.32 2.73 -5.68
N PHE A 232 -9.98 1.77 -5.03
CA PHE A 232 -11.20 2.05 -4.24
C PHE A 232 -10.95 3.05 -3.12
N ARG A 233 -9.86 2.91 -2.39
CA ARG A 233 -9.51 3.86 -1.34
C ARG A 233 -9.10 5.24 -1.89
N HIS A 234 -8.39 5.28 -3.02
CA HIS A 234 -8.08 6.55 -3.69
C HIS A 234 -9.34 7.23 -4.21
N SER A 235 -10.26 6.44 -4.78
CA SER A 235 -11.56 6.93 -5.24
C SER A 235 -12.43 7.45 -4.10
N PHE A 236 -12.46 6.78 -2.93
CA PHE A 236 -13.10 7.29 -1.73
C PHE A 236 -12.61 8.69 -1.37
N ALA A 237 -11.29 8.86 -1.29
CA ALA A 237 -10.71 10.14 -0.90
C ALA A 237 -10.91 11.24 -1.94
N LEU A 238 -10.78 10.91 -3.23
CA LEU A 238 -11.00 11.86 -4.32
C LEU A 238 -12.47 12.29 -4.39
N ASN A 239 -13.40 11.33 -4.27
CA ASN A 239 -14.83 11.64 -4.31
C ASN A 239 -15.27 12.46 -3.09
N LEU A 240 -14.71 12.21 -1.90
CA LEU A 240 -14.94 13.09 -0.75
C LEU A 240 -14.41 14.51 -1.00
N TYR A 241 -13.21 14.63 -1.54
CA TYR A 241 -12.60 15.93 -1.85
C TYR A 241 -13.43 16.71 -2.89
N ASN A 242 -13.83 16.05 -3.96
CA ASN A 242 -14.67 16.64 -5.00
C ASN A 242 -16.06 17.07 -4.47
N ASN A 243 -16.56 16.40 -3.42
CA ASN A 243 -17.81 16.79 -2.72
C ASN A 243 -17.58 17.76 -1.56
N GLY A 244 -16.43 18.44 -1.51
CA GLY A 244 -16.17 19.56 -0.60
C GLY A 244 -15.61 19.20 0.76
N ALA A 245 -15.23 17.94 1.01
CA ALA A 245 -14.54 17.59 2.24
C ALA A 245 -13.13 18.20 2.26
N ASP A 246 -12.76 18.83 3.36
CA ASP A 246 -11.42 19.39 3.52
C ASP A 246 -10.33 18.32 3.65
N LEU A 247 -9.09 18.68 3.31
CA LEU A 247 -7.96 17.76 3.30
C LEU A 247 -7.59 17.20 4.68
N LEU A 248 -7.83 17.96 5.75
CA LEU A 248 -7.52 17.50 7.11
C LEU A 248 -8.51 16.43 7.56
N THR A 249 -9.79 16.61 7.24
CA THR A 249 -10.82 15.60 7.45
C THR A 249 -10.51 14.32 6.67
N ILE A 250 -10.15 14.42 5.39
CA ILE A 250 -9.75 13.27 4.57
C ILE A 250 -8.49 12.60 5.15
N GLN A 251 -7.49 13.39 5.55
CA GLN A 251 -6.28 12.88 6.22
C GLN A 251 -6.62 12.05 7.45
N LYS A 252 -7.50 12.58 8.32
CA LYS A 252 -7.96 11.91 9.55
C LYS A 252 -8.69 10.61 9.23
N LEU A 253 -9.65 10.62 8.32
CA LEU A 253 -10.42 9.44 7.89
C LEU A 253 -9.50 8.35 7.32
N LEU A 254 -8.54 8.73 6.50
CA LEU A 254 -7.59 7.79 5.91
C LEU A 254 -6.49 7.34 6.90
N GLY A 255 -6.26 8.04 7.99
CA GLY A 255 -5.14 7.80 8.91
C GLY A 255 -3.79 7.99 8.21
N HIS A 256 -3.63 9.09 7.48
CA HIS A 256 -2.34 9.47 6.89
C HIS A 256 -1.51 10.23 7.92
N LYS A 257 -0.27 9.77 8.18
CA LYS A 257 0.66 10.46 9.10
C LYS A 257 1.04 11.86 8.65
N SER A 258 1.15 12.06 7.33
CA SER A 258 1.53 13.34 6.73
C SER A 258 0.44 13.80 5.78
N ILE A 259 0.13 15.10 5.83
CA ILE A 259 -0.78 15.76 4.89
C ILE A 259 -0.30 15.61 3.44
N THR A 260 1.02 15.53 3.22
CA THR A 260 1.62 15.33 1.90
C THR A 260 1.06 14.09 1.19
N SER A 261 0.68 13.04 1.93
CA SER A 261 0.04 11.85 1.35
C SER A 261 -1.40 12.12 0.88
N THR A 262 -2.01 13.20 1.36
CA THR A 262 -3.40 13.57 1.04
C THR A 262 -3.46 14.66 -0.04
N THR A 263 -2.40 15.49 -0.18
CA THR A 263 -2.35 16.54 -1.22
C THR A 263 -2.39 15.99 -2.66
N ILE A 264 -2.17 14.70 -2.84
CA ILE A 264 -2.30 14.05 -4.14
C ILE A 264 -3.74 14.18 -4.69
N TYR A 265 -4.75 14.23 -3.84
CA TYR A 265 -6.16 14.38 -4.25
C TYR A 265 -6.47 15.77 -4.79
N VAL A 266 -5.74 16.81 -4.34
CA VAL A 266 -5.80 18.15 -4.94
C VAL A 266 -5.31 18.12 -6.39
N ARG A 267 -4.25 17.34 -6.66
CA ARG A 267 -3.70 17.19 -8.02
C ARG A 267 -4.56 16.33 -8.93
N LEU A 268 -5.37 15.43 -8.36
CA LEU A 268 -6.28 14.54 -9.08
C LEU A 268 -7.63 15.20 -9.36
N SER A 269 -8.05 16.14 -8.50
CA SER A 269 -9.33 16.82 -8.66
C SER A 269 -9.37 17.72 -9.91
N ASN A 270 -10.52 17.75 -10.56
CA ASN A 270 -10.78 18.69 -11.63
C ASN A 270 -11.28 20.00 -11.01
N ILE A 271 -10.71 21.13 -11.39
CA ILE A 271 -11.11 22.48 -10.92
C ILE A 271 -12.62 22.70 -11.11
N ASN A 272 -13.19 22.19 -12.20
CA ASN A 272 -14.62 22.31 -12.50
C ASN A 272 -15.53 21.56 -11.50
N GLN A 273 -14.98 20.62 -10.75
CA GLN A 273 -15.74 19.84 -9.73
C GLN A 273 -15.68 20.49 -8.34
N LEU A 274 -14.85 21.52 -8.14
CA LEU A 274 -14.64 22.13 -6.84
C LEU A 274 -15.62 23.28 -6.52
N ASN A 275 -16.59 23.57 -7.38
CA ASN A 275 -17.56 24.68 -7.24
C ASN A 275 -16.89 26.02 -6.86
N ILE A 276 -15.71 26.27 -7.39
CA ILE A 276 -14.94 27.49 -7.15
C ILE A 276 -15.31 28.51 -8.23
N THR A 277 -15.86 29.64 -7.81
CA THR A 277 -16.06 30.81 -8.67
C THR A 277 -14.86 31.73 -8.61
N SER A 278 -14.44 32.24 -9.76
CA SER A 278 -13.38 33.27 -9.83
C SER A 278 -13.79 34.53 -9.07
N PRO A 279 -12.87 35.20 -8.35
CA PRO A 279 -13.16 36.52 -7.80
C PRO A 279 -13.69 37.55 -8.82
N MET A 280 -13.37 37.38 -10.10
CA MET A 280 -13.90 38.21 -11.18
C MET A 280 -15.40 37.99 -11.48
N ASP A 281 -15.94 36.86 -11.01
CA ASP A 281 -17.35 36.49 -11.18
C ASP A 281 -18.18 36.70 -9.91
N TRP A 282 -17.61 37.34 -8.88
CA TRP A 282 -18.30 37.71 -7.62
C TRP A 282 -19.01 39.06 -7.80
N CYS A 283 -20.03 39.12 -8.63
CA CYS A 283 -20.84 40.31 -8.85
C CYS A 283 -22.23 40.17 -8.20
#